data_d8f916d722a61529304cbf67313877b9
#
_entry.id   d8f916d722a61529304cbf67313877b9
#
_cell.length_a   1.000
_cell.length_b   1.000
_cell.length_c   1.000
_cell.angle_alpha   90.00
_cell.angle_beta   90.00
_cell.angle_gamma   90.00
#
_symmetry.space_group_name_H-M   'P 1'
#
loop_
_entity.id
_entity.type
_entity.pdbx_description
1 polymer ?
#
loop_
_entity_poly.entity_id
_entity_poly.type
_entity_poly.pdbx_seq_one_letter_code
_entity_poly.pdbx_strand_id
1 'polypeptide(L)'
;MSILNVEHLTHGFGDRQIFDDVSFRLLAGEHIGLVGANGEGKSTFMNIITGKLSPDEGKVEWSKRVRAGYLDQHTVLTKGQTVRDVLKTAFDYLFEMEQEMNDLYMSMGDPDVDENTMNARMEEAGTLQDLLTAHDFYMIDAKIDEVARALGLTDLGLDRDVTELSGGQRTKVLLAKLLLEKPEILLLDEPTNYLDREHIVWLQRYLQNYENAFILISHDIPFLNSVINLIYHMENHKLDRYVGDYDDFMKVYEMRKAQHEAAYQKQQQEIAQLKDFVARNKARISTRNMAMSRQKKLDNMELIEKQVERVKPEFDFHLGRTPGRFLFETKGLVIGYDTPLSKPLDFVMERKEKVLLTGANGIGKTTLLKSLLGLIPPLKGQIEKDPYMQIGYFEQEMSQDVDTTCIEEIWNEFPSWDQREVRAALARCGLTSKHIESRIRVLSGGEQAKVRLCKLMHRDSNILVLDEPTNHLDVDAKDELKRALMEYNGSILMVCHEPEFYEGLATRVIDCSQWTTKLV
;
A
#
# COMPACT_ATOMS: atom_id res chain seq x y z
N MET A 1 -15.04 -16.19 19.26
CA MET A 1 -13.85 -16.73 19.96
C MET A 1 -12.67 -15.87 19.54
N SER A 2 -11.74 -15.51 20.46
CA SER A 2 -10.57 -14.72 20.08
C SER A 2 -9.60 -15.60 19.29
N ILE A 3 -9.14 -15.12 18.15
CA ILE A 3 -8.22 -15.83 17.28
C ILE A 3 -6.80 -15.33 17.50
N LEU A 4 -6.64 -14.00 17.65
CA LEU A 4 -5.39 -13.32 17.96
C LEU A 4 -5.63 -12.37 19.13
N ASN A 5 -4.74 -12.39 20.11
CA ASN A 5 -4.69 -11.47 21.21
C ASN A 5 -3.29 -10.89 21.36
N VAL A 6 -3.20 -9.57 21.37
CA VAL A 6 -1.97 -8.82 21.58
C VAL A 6 -2.16 -7.98 22.83
N GLU A 7 -1.29 -8.12 23.81
CA GLU A 7 -1.38 -7.46 25.10
C GLU A 7 -0.11 -6.67 25.40
N HIS A 8 -0.29 -5.40 25.78
CA HIS A 8 0.76 -4.51 26.25
C HIS A 8 1.98 -4.44 25.32
N LEU A 9 1.72 -4.38 24.01
CA LEU A 9 2.74 -4.35 22.98
C LEU A 9 3.48 -3.01 23.01
N THR A 10 4.80 -3.07 23.26
CA THR A 10 5.72 -1.94 23.11
C THR A 10 6.83 -2.34 22.14
N HIS A 11 7.13 -1.47 21.20
CA HIS A 11 8.20 -1.70 20.23
C HIS A 11 8.75 -0.39 19.65
N GLY A 12 10.06 -0.37 19.39
CA GLY A 12 10.73 0.74 18.76
C GLY A 12 12.00 0.35 17.99
N PHE A 13 12.46 1.25 17.14
CA PHE A 13 13.72 1.11 16.41
C PHE A 13 14.71 2.19 16.87
N GLY A 14 15.68 1.81 17.68
CA GLY A 14 16.61 2.74 18.32
C GLY A 14 15.85 3.76 19.17
N ASP A 15 15.99 5.06 18.87
CA ASP A 15 15.30 6.12 19.62
C ASP A 15 13.86 6.39 19.16
N ARG A 16 13.36 5.64 18.17
CA ARG A 16 11.99 5.79 17.64
C ARG A 16 11.07 4.76 18.26
N GLN A 17 10.21 5.19 19.18
CA GLN A 17 9.07 4.40 19.63
C GLN A 17 8.02 4.31 18.51
N ILE A 18 7.52 3.11 18.26
CA ILE A 18 6.47 2.84 17.27
C ILE A 18 5.16 2.50 18.00
N PHE A 19 5.24 1.66 19.02
CA PHE A 19 4.10 1.27 19.85
C PHE A 19 4.40 1.53 21.32
N ASP A 20 3.40 2.02 22.04
CA ASP A 20 3.45 2.31 23.47
C ASP A 20 2.22 1.69 24.16
N ASP A 21 2.42 0.55 24.79
CA ASP A 21 1.37 -0.18 25.52
C ASP A 21 0.10 -0.45 24.69
N VAL A 22 0.30 -0.98 23.48
CA VAL A 22 -0.78 -1.26 22.54
C VAL A 22 -1.40 -2.62 22.78
N SER A 23 -2.73 -2.68 22.81
CA SER A 23 -3.48 -3.94 22.88
C SER A 23 -4.39 -4.08 21.67
N PHE A 24 -4.47 -5.30 21.12
CA PHE A 24 -5.24 -5.61 19.92
C PHE A 24 -5.91 -6.98 20.07
N ARG A 25 -7.11 -7.10 19.53
CA ARG A 25 -7.85 -8.36 19.54
C ARG A 25 -8.56 -8.58 18.21
N LEU A 26 -8.43 -9.80 17.68
CA LEU A 26 -9.14 -10.26 16.48
C LEU A 26 -10.08 -11.41 16.86
N LEU A 27 -11.33 -11.31 16.45
CA LEU A 27 -12.35 -12.35 16.60
C LEU A 27 -12.61 -13.05 15.27
N ALA A 28 -13.18 -14.25 15.33
CA ALA A 28 -13.59 -14.98 14.13
C ALA A 28 -14.62 -14.18 13.33
N GLY A 29 -14.40 -14.08 12.00
CA GLY A 29 -15.28 -13.36 11.08
C GLY A 29 -15.20 -11.83 11.18
N GLU A 30 -14.24 -11.26 11.92
CA GLU A 30 -14.00 -9.80 11.87
C GLU A 30 -13.18 -9.44 10.64
N HIS A 31 -13.66 -8.44 9.90
CA HIS A 31 -13.01 -7.85 8.75
C HIS A 31 -12.43 -6.50 9.15
N ILE A 32 -11.15 -6.48 9.45
CA ILE A 32 -10.46 -5.33 10.05
C ILE A 32 -9.72 -4.52 9.00
N GLY A 33 -9.97 -3.20 8.95
CA GLY A 33 -9.12 -2.23 8.31
C GLY A 33 -8.09 -1.68 9.31
N LEU A 34 -6.80 -1.84 9.03
CA LEU A 34 -5.73 -1.22 9.81
C LEU A 34 -5.32 0.08 9.12
N VAL A 35 -5.74 1.21 9.70
CA VAL A 35 -5.55 2.54 9.11
C VAL A 35 -4.60 3.39 9.94
N GLY A 36 -3.96 4.34 9.30
CA GLY A 36 -2.99 5.26 9.89
C GLY A 36 -2.07 5.82 8.81
N ALA A 37 -1.39 6.92 9.07
CA ALA A 37 -0.49 7.51 8.09
C ALA A 37 0.73 6.60 7.81
N ASN A 38 1.45 6.92 6.73
CA ASN A 38 2.69 6.24 6.43
C ASN A 38 3.72 6.46 7.55
N GLY A 39 4.44 5.40 7.90
CA GLY A 39 5.44 5.43 8.98
C GLY A 39 4.89 5.24 10.41
N GLU A 40 3.57 5.12 10.62
CA GLU A 40 2.98 4.86 11.96
C GLU A 40 3.19 3.43 12.46
N GLY A 41 3.69 2.53 11.61
CA GLY A 41 4.02 1.17 12.02
C GLY A 41 3.04 0.09 11.58
N LYS A 42 2.14 0.35 10.60
CA LYS A 42 1.19 -0.66 10.12
C LYS A 42 1.86 -1.97 9.70
N SER A 43 2.85 -1.90 8.81
CA SER A 43 3.61 -3.08 8.36
C SER A 43 4.49 -3.66 9.47
N THR A 44 4.98 -2.83 10.43
CA THR A 44 5.68 -3.29 11.63
C THR A 44 4.77 -4.13 12.51
N PHE A 45 3.53 -3.69 12.71
CA PHE A 45 2.51 -4.45 13.44
C PHE A 45 2.24 -5.80 12.77
N MET A 46 2.06 -5.81 11.44
CA MET A 46 1.90 -7.05 10.67
C MET A 46 3.08 -8.01 10.85
N ASN A 47 4.31 -7.48 10.82
CA ASN A 47 5.52 -8.29 11.03
C ASN A 47 5.61 -8.84 12.46
N ILE A 48 5.16 -8.09 13.46
CA ILE A 48 5.14 -8.56 14.85
C ILE A 48 4.11 -9.67 15.03
N ILE A 49 2.88 -9.50 14.56
CA ILE A 49 1.84 -10.53 14.71
C ILE A 49 2.15 -11.78 13.91
N THR A 50 2.89 -11.68 12.80
CA THR A 50 3.35 -12.84 12.02
C THR A 50 4.61 -13.51 12.57
N GLY A 51 5.20 -12.94 13.64
CA GLY A 51 6.42 -13.47 14.27
C GLY A 51 7.71 -13.22 13.49
N LYS A 52 7.67 -12.41 12.42
CA LYS A 52 8.87 -11.97 11.67
C LYS A 52 9.71 -10.98 12.47
N LEU A 53 9.08 -10.23 13.36
CA LEU A 53 9.69 -9.25 14.24
C LEU A 53 9.25 -9.52 15.68
N SER A 54 10.19 -9.61 16.60
CA SER A 54 9.89 -9.73 18.03
C SER A 54 9.59 -8.36 18.63
N PRO A 55 8.54 -8.20 19.42
CA PRO A 55 8.31 -6.97 20.17
C PRO A 55 9.36 -6.79 21.29
N ASP A 56 9.56 -5.55 21.74
CA ASP A 56 10.44 -5.26 22.88
C ASP A 56 9.76 -5.67 24.19
N GLU A 57 8.45 -5.37 24.33
CA GLU A 57 7.62 -5.80 25.45
C GLU A 57 6.23 -6.23 24.95
N GLY A 58 5.52 -6.98 25.79
CA GLY A 58 4.18 -7.45 25.50
C GLY A 58 4.12 -8.88 25.00
N LYS A 59 2.93 -9.31 24.65
CA LYS A 59 2.66 -10.70 24.28
C LYS A 59 1.74 -10.78 23.04
N VAL A 60 2.08 -11.68 22.13
CA VAL A 60 1.25 -12.03 20.97
C VAL A 60 0.83 -13.48 21.10
N GLU A 61 -0.46 -13.73 21.22
CA GLU A 61 -1.02 -15.06 21.38
C GLU A 61 -1.99 -15.39 20.26
N TRP A 62 -1.66 -16.43 19.50
CA TRP A 62 -2.52 -17.05 18.52
C TRP A 62 -3.32 -18.20 19.13
N SER A 63 -4.58 -18.33 18.74
CA SER A 63 -5.37 -19.50 19.09
C SER A 63 -4.73 -20.77 18.49
N LYS A 64 -4.74 -21.85 19.24
CA LYS A 64 -4.25 -23.16 18.74
C LYS A 64 -5.09 -23.59 17.52
N ARG A 65 -4.45 -24.04 16.45
CA ARG A 65 -5.03 -24.52 15.19
C ARG A 65 -5.47 -23.42 14.21
N VAL A 66 -4.98 -22.20 14.34
CA VAL A 66 -5.25 -21.12 13.39
C VAL A 66 -4.07 -20.98 12.42
N ARG A 67 -4.33 -21.05 11.13
CA ARG A 67 -3.37 -20.73 10.07
C ARG A 67 -3.56 -19.29 9.64
N ALA A 68 -2.51 -18.49 9.78
CA ALA A 68 -2.47 -17.13 9.28
C ALA A 68 -1.73 -17.09 7.95
N GLY A 69 -2.38 -16.61 6.91
CA GLY A 69 -1.74 -16.38 5.62
C GLY A 69 -1.38 -14.90 5.48
N TYR A 70 -0.15 -14.60 5.14
CA TYR A 70 0.35 -13.23 4.97
C TYR A 70 0.89 -13.00 3.57
N LEU A 71 0.39 -11.95 2.92
CA LEU A 71 0.91 -11.49 1.64
C LEU A 71 2.27 -10.81 1.87
N ASP A 72 3.35 -11.59 1.71
CA ASP A 72 4.71 -11.09 1.83
C ASP A 72 5.27 -10.71 0.47
N GLN A 73 5.51 -9.43 0.26
CA GLN A 73 6.10 -8.92 -0.99
C GLN A 73 7.56 -9.35 -1.20
N HIS A 74 8.24 -9.81 -0.14
CA HIS A 74 9.63 -10.25 -0.19
C HIS A 74 9.81 -11.78 -0.27
N THR A 75 8.73 -12.53 -0.46
CA THR A 75 8.82 -13.99 -0.63
C THR A 75 9.66 -14.33 -1.86
N VAL A 76 10.72 -15.09 -1.63
CA VAL A 76 11.63 -15.57 -2.69
C VAL A 76 10.97 -16.73 -3.42
N LEU A 77 10.68 -16.52 -4.70
CA LEU A 77 10.20 -17.59 -5.58
C LEU A 77 11.38 -18.38 -6.14
N THR A 78 11.26 -19.71 -6.15
CA THR A 78 12.35 -20.60 -6.55
C THR A 78 12.47 -20.70 -8.06
N LYS A 79 13.68 -20.59 -8.59
CA LYS A 79 13.97 -20.77 -10.02
C LYS A 79 13.59 -22.17 -10.50
N GLY A 80 12.95 -22.25 -11.65
CA GLY A 80 12.52 -23.50 -12.27
C GLY A 80 11.08 -23.89 -11.92
N GLN A 81 10.39 -23.10 -11.09
CA GLN A 81 8.95 -23.28 -10.85
C GLN A 81 8.14 -22.42 -11.82
N THR A 82 7.08 -22.99 -12.36
CA THR A 82 6.10 -22.27 -13.15
C THR A 82 5.10 -21.53 -12.24
N VAL A 83 4.36 -20.56 -12.80
CA VAL A 83 3.26 -19.91 -12.07
C VAL A 83 2.26 -20.95 -11.56
N ARG A 84 1.91 -21.95 -12.38
CA ARG A 84 1.00 -23.05 -12.01
C ARG A 84 1.55 -23.86 -10.84
N ASP A 85 2.85 -24.19 -10.85
CA ASP A 85 3.47 -24.93 -9.75
C ASP A 85 3.37 -24.18 -8.43
N VAL A 86 3.65 -22.87 -8.45
CA VAL A 86 3.52 -22.04 -7.25
C VAL A 86 2.08 -21.99 -6.75
N LEU A 87 1.08 -21.88 -7.64
CA LEU A 87 -0.32 -21.89 -7.23
C LEU A 87 -0.76 -23.26 -6.68
N LYS A 88 -0.22 -24.37 -7.22
CA LYS A 88 -0.47 -25.73 -6.71
C LYS A 88 0.02 -25.93 -5.28
N THR A 89 1.10 -25.22 -4.87
CA THR A 89 1.60 -25.35 -3.49
C THR A 89 0.59 -24.87 -2.43
N ALA A 90 -0.45 -24.13 -2.81
CA ALA A 90 -1.57 -23.80 -1.90
C ALA A 90 -2.32 -25.04 -1.40
N PHE A 91 -2.19 -26.15 -2.10
CA PHE A 91 -2.89 -27.42 -1.86
C PHE A 91 -1.94 -28.56 -1.47
N ASP A 92 -0.67 -28.27 -1.12
CA ASP A 92 0.33 -29.29 -0.81
C ASP A 92 -0.18 -30.30 0.22
N TYR A 93 -0.92 -29.86 1.24
CA TYR A 93 -1.51 -30.72 2.26
C TYR A 93 -2.53 -31.75 1.69
N LEU A 94 -3.21 -31.40 0.59
CA LEU A 94 -4.12 -32.36 -0.09
C LEU A 94 -3.34 -33.35 -0.95
N PHE A 95 -2.26 -32.91 -1.59
CA PHE A 95 -1.39 -33.81 -2.33
C PHE A 95 -0.66 -34.79 -1.41
N GLU A 96 -0.22 -34.33 -0.22
CA GLU A 96 0.32 -35.24 0.82
C GLU A 96 -0.72 -36.27 1.28
N MET A 97 -1.95 -35.84 1.51
CA MET A 97 -3.07 -36.72 1.89
C MET A 97 -3.41 -37.73 0.79
N GLU A 98 -3.38 -37.32 -0.49
CA GLU A 98 -3.56 -38.23 -1.63
C GLU A 98 -2.43 -39.25 -1.69
N GLN A 99 -1.19 -38.81 -1.47
CA GLN A 99 -0.04 -39.72 -1.46
C GLN A 99 -0.16 -40.74 -0.32
N GLU A 100 -0.53 -40.32 0.89
CA GLU A 100 -0.77 -41.19 2.04
C GLU A 100 -1.87 -42.25 1.73
N MET A 101 -2.97 -41.80 1.13
CA MET A 101 -4.05 -42.69 0.68
C MET A 101 -3.54 -43.74 -0.34
N ASN A 102 -2.74 -43.31 -1.31
CA ASN A 102 -2.18 -44.20 -2.32
C ASN A 102 -1.18 -45.20 -1.71
N ASP A 103 -0.35 -44.77 -0.76
CA ASP A 103 0.59 -45.62 -0.03
C ASP A 103 -0.16 -46.69 0.80
N LEU A 104 -1.28 -46.31 1.42
CA LEU A 104 -2.17 -47.27 2.10
C LEU A 104 -2.71 -48.32 1.11
N TYR A 105 -3.22 -47.91 -0.05
CA TYR A 105 -3.70 -48.82 -1.09
C TYR A 105 -2.59 -49.77 -1.59
N MET A 106 -1.39 -49.25 -1.83
CA MET A 106 -0.25 -50.06 -2.26
C MET A 106 0.14 -51.08 -1.18
N SER A 107 0.13 -50.65 0.09
CA SER A 107 0.49 -51.53 1.22
C SER A 107 -0.51 -52.66 1.49
N MET A 108 -1.75 -52.55 0.98
CA MET A 108 -2.75 -53.65 1.06
C MET A 108 -2.46 -54.79 0.08
N GLY A 109 -1.62 -54.54 -0.95
CA GLY A 109 -1.21 -55.58 -1.89
C GLY A 109 -0.08 -56.49 -1.38
N ASP A 110 0.45 -56.27 -0.19
CA ASP A 110 1.51 -57.06 0.41
C ASP A 110 0.93 -58.41 0.89
N PRO A 111 1.47 -59.59 0.44
CA PRO A 111 0.97 -60.89 0.80
C PRO A 111 1.03 -61.25 2.30
N ASP A 112 1.84 -60.51 3.06
CA ASP A 112 2.04 -60.75 4.50
C ASP A 112 1.09 -59.96 5.41
N VAL A 113 0.14 -59.16 4.84
CA VAL A 113 -0.83 -58.36 5.60
C VAL A 113 -2.00 -59.21 6.08
N ASP A 114 -2.25 -59.22 7.39
CA ASP A 114 -3.40 -59.89 7.98
C ASP A 114 -4.72 -59.13 7.70
N GLU A 115 -5.84 -59.87 7.75
CA GLU A 115 -7.17 -59.34 7.43
C GLU A 115 -7.58 -58.14 8.30
N ASN A 116 -7.19 -58.10 9.57
CA ASN A 116 -7.50 -56.99 10.47
C ASN A 116 -6.73 -55.71 10.09
N THR A 117 -5.45 -55.83 9.76
CA THR A 117 -4.62 -54.70 9.29
C THR A 117 -5.09 -54.22 7.92
N MET A 118 -5.50 -55.12 7.03
CA MET A 118 -6.09 -54.78 5.74
C MET A 118 -7.38 -53.96 5.90
N ASN A 119 -8.29 -54.39 6.77
CA ASN A 119 -9.56 -53.67 7.04
C ASN A 119 -9.31 -52.29 7.68
N ALA A 120 -8.37 -52.17 8.62
CA ALA A 120 -8.00 -50.90 9.21
C ALA A 120 -7.43 -49.89 8.17
N ARG A 121 -6.52 -50.38 7.29
CA ARG A 121 -5.98 -49.53 6.20
C ARG A 121 -7.06 -49.13 5.19
N MET A 122 -8.04 -50.01 4.92
CA MET A 122 -9.15 -49.71 4.02
C MET A 122 -10.08 -48.62 4.60
N GLU A 123 -10.34 -48.66 5.89
CA GLU A 123 -11.13 -47.65 6.59
C GLU A 123 -10.40 -46.31 6.62
N GLU A 124 -9.09 -46.29 6.86
CA GLU A 124 -8.24 -45.10 6.86
C GLU A 124 -8.16 -44.51 5.45
N ALA A 125 -7.90 -45.28 4.42
CA ALA A 125 -7.89 -44.82 3.02
C ALA A 125 -9.25 -44.26 2.59
N GLY A 126 -10.37 -44.91 3.01
CA GLY A 126 -11.72 -44.40 2.80
C GLY A 126 -11.96 -43.04 3.46
N THR A 127 -11.47 -42.86 4.69
CA THR A 127 -11.55 -41.58 5.40
C THR A 127 -10.77 -40.48 4.67
N LEU A 128 -9.56 -40.79 4.20
CA LEU A 128 -8.75 -39.84 3.42
C LEU A 128 -9.44 -39.46 2.09
N GLN A 129 -10.04 -40.44 1.41
CA GLN A 129 -10.78 -40.21 0.17
C GLN A 129 -12.00 -39.29 0.39
N ASP A 130 -12.74 -39.49 1.48
CA ASP A 130 -13.87 -38.63 1.85
C ASP A 130 -13.39 -37.22 2.15
N LEU A 131 -12.27 -37.06 2.86
CA LEU A 131 -11.65 -35.74 3.11
C LEU A 131 -11.20 -35.06 1.83
N LEU A 132 -10.51 -35.75 0.94
CA LEU A 132 -10.09 -35.23 -0.37
C LEU A 132 -11.30 -34.78 -1.19
N THR A 133 -12.40 -35.53 -1.17
CA THR A 133 -13.64 -35.17 -1.86
C THR A 133 -14.30 -33.95 -1.22
N ALA A 134 -14.35 -33.87 0.10
CA ALA A 134 -14.91 -32.74 0.84
C ALA A 134 -14.14 -31.43 0.62
N HIS A 135 -12.84 -31.52 0.34
CA HIS A 135 -11.98 -30.39 0.01
C HIS A 135 -11.89 -30.09 -1.50
N ASP A 136 -12.71 -30.74 -2.32
CA ASP A 136 -12.73 -30.56 -3.79
C ASP A 136 -11.35 -30.80 -4.45
N PHE A 137 -10.60 -31.79 -3.99
CA PHE A 137 -9.25 -32.12 -4.50
C PHE A 137 -9.21 -32.23 -6.03
N TYR A 138 -10.17 -32.95 -6.61
CA TYR A 138 -10.26 -33.16 -8.06
C TYR A 138 -10.59 -31.90 -8.87
N MET A 139 -10.94 -30.79 -8.20
CA MET A 139 -11.25 -29.50 -8.81
C MET A 139 -10.12 -28.47 -8.66
N ILE A 140 -8.95 -28.87 -8.13
CA ILE A 140 -7.83 -27.95 -7.85
C ILE A 140 -7.40 -27.18 -9.10
N ASP A 141 -7.21 -27.85 -10.24
CA ASP A 141 -6.80 -27.17 -11.48
C ASP A 141 -7.85 -26.15 -11.94
N ALA A 142 -9.14 -26.46 -11.80
CA ALA A 142 -10.22 -25.52 -12.12
C ALA A 142 -10.24 -24.32 -11.17
N LYS A 143 -10.02 -24.52 -9.87
CA LYS A 143 -9.90 -23.42 -8.89
C LYS A 143 -8.69 -22.53 -9.19
N ILE A 144 -7.55 -23.12 -9.55
CA ILE A 144 -6.34 -22.40 -9.96
C ILE A 144 -6.64 -21.55 -11.20
N ASP A 145 -7.26 -22.13 -12.23
CA ASP A 145 -7.57 -21.43 -13.49
C ASP A 145 -8.60 -20.30 -13.26
N GLU A 146 -9.56 -20.48 -12.35
CA GLU A 146 -10.53 -19.44 -11.96
C GLU A 146 -9.83 -18.24 -11.32
N VAL A 147 -9.04 -18.46 -10.26
CA VAL A 147 -8.35 -17.41 -9.54
C VAL A 147 -7.27 -16.76 -10.41
N ALA A 148 -6.56 -17.55 -11.19
CA ALA A 148 -5.54 -17.06 -12.12
C ALA A 148 -6.16 -16.13 -13.18
N ARG A 149 -7.31 -16.48 -13.74
CA ARG A 149 -8.05 -15.64 -14.69
C ARG A 149 -8.53 -14.36 -14.02
N ALA A 150 -9.10 -14.48 -12.83
CA ALA A 150 -9.64 -13.37 -12.07
C ALA A 150 -8.59 -12.32 -11.65
N LEU A 151 -7.32 -12.71 -11.54
CA LEU A 151 -6.20 -11.82 -11.25
C LEU A 151 -5.32 -11.50 -12.48
N GLY A 152 -5.73 -11.92 -13.69
CA GLY A 152 -5.02 -11.65 -14.93
C GLY A 152 -3.68 -12.40 -15.06
N LEU A 153 -3.53 -13.56 -14.39
CA LEU A 153 -2.34 -14.38 -14.49
C LEU A 153 -2.32 -15.25 -15.74
N THR A 154 -3.49 -15.56 -16.32
CA THR A 154 -3.61 -16.33 -17.56
C THR A 154 -2.90 -15.65 -18.72
N ASP A 155 -2.95 -14.32 -18.79
CA ASP A 155 -2.31 -13.51 -19.82
C ASP A 155 -0.78 -13.51 -19.72
N LEU A 156 -0.25 -13.81 -18.53
CA LEU A 156 1.19 -13.95 -18.31
C LEU A 156 1.73 -15.31 -18.79
N GLY A 157 0.85 -16.30 -18.91
CA GLY A 157 1.16 -17.70 -19.16
C GLY A 157 1.45 -18.46 -17.86
N LEU A 158 0.60 -19.44 -17.54
CA LEU A 158 0.73 -20.22 -16.29
C LEU A 158 1.95 -21.15 -16.28
N ASP A 159 2.48 -21.48 -17.45
CA ASP A 159 3.68 -22.34 -17.61
C ASP A 159 4.99 -21.55 -17.62
N ARG A 160 4.91 -20.23 -17.43
CA ARG A 160 6.08 -19.35 -17.39
C ARG A 160 6.82 -19.48 -16.06
N ASP A 161 8.18 -19.41 -16.11
CA ASP A 161 9.03 -19.41 -14.91
C ASP A 161 8.79 -18.13 -14.08
N VAL A 162 8.58 -18.31 -12.79
CA VAL A 162 8.25 -17.20 -11.88
C VAL A 162 9.40 -16.21 -11.69
N THR A 163 10.64 -16.60 -12.00
CA THR A 163 11.80 -15.68 -11.93
C THR A 163 11.83 -14.68 -13.06
N GLU A 164 11.13 -14.93 -14.17
CA GLU A 164 11.01 -14.01 -15.30
C GLU A 164 9.94 -12.92 -15.08
N LEU A 165 9.16 -13.03 -14.02
CA LEU A 165 8.08 -12.11 -13.72
C LEU A 165 8.63 -10.81 -13.11
N SER A 166 7.96 -9.69 -13.42
CA SER A 166 8.20 -8.42 -12.73
C SER A 166 7.79 -8.48 -11.25
N GLY A 167 8.26 -7.53 -10.43
CA GLY A 167 7.90 -7.47 -9.01
C GLY A 167 6.38 -7.49 -8.77
N GLY A 168 5.63 -6.63 -9.48
CA GLY A 168 4.17 -6.60 -9.36
C GLY A 168 3.49 -7.88 -9.84
N GLN A 169 4.01 -8.56 -10.88
CA GLN A 169 3.50 -9.85 -11.34
C GLN A 169 3.73 -10.95 -10.30
N ARG A 170 4.89 -10.96 -9.64
CA ARG A 170 5.20 -11.88 -8.54
C ARG A 170 4.23 -11.68 -7.37
N THR A 171 3.96 -10.42 -7.01
CA THR A 171 2.99 -10.11 -5.94
C THR A 171 1.58 -10.62 -6.30
N LYS A 172 1.15 -10.51 -7.56
CA LYS A 172 -0.13 -11.09 -8.01
C LYS A 172 -0.17 -12.62 -7.86
N VAL A 173 0.91 -13.32 -8.20
CA VAL A 173 1.00 -14.78 -8.04
C VAL A 173 0.94 -15.17 -6.55
N LEU A 174 1.64 -14.44 -5.68
CA LEU A 174 1.60 -14.68 -4.24
C LEU A 174 0.21 -14.38 -3.64
N LEU A 175 -0.45 -13.32 -4.11
CA LEU A 175 -1.84 -13.04 -3.72
C LEU A 175 -2.77 -14.17 -4.16
N ALA A 176 -2.68 -14.63 -5.41
CA ALA A 176 -3.49 -15.74 -5.92
C ALA A 176 -3.31 -17.00 -5.09
N LYS A 177 -2.04 -17.37 -4.79
CA LYS A 177 -1.72 -18.50 -3.91
C LYS A 177 -2.39 -18.36 -2.55
N LEU A 178 -2.24 -17.19 -1.91
CA LEU A 178 -2.79 -16.90 -0.60
C LEU A 178 -4.33 -17.02 -0.57
N LEU A 179 -5.01 -16.53 -1.63
CA LEU A 179 -6.47 -16.64 -1.75
C LEU A 179 -6.92 -18.10 -1.96
N LEU A 180 -6.12 -18.92 -2.68
CA LEU A 180 -6.37 -20.35 -2.85
C LEU A 180 -6.19 -21.15 -1.56
N GLU A 181 -5.23 -20.78 -0.71
CA GLU A 181 -4.99 -21.41 0.59
C GLU A 181 -6.17 -21.25 1.57
N LYS A 182 -6.99 -20.17 1.42
CA LYS A 182 -8.13 -19.84 2.28
C LYS A 182 -7.83 -19.99 3.79
N PRO A 183 -6.80 -19.30 4.31
CA PRO A 183 -6.41 -19.44 5.71
C PRO A 183 -7.52 -18.94 6.66
N GLU A 184 -7.50 -19.34 7.92
CA GLU A 184 -8.43 -18.85 8.93
C GLU A 184 -8.26 -17.37 9.24
N ILE A 185 -7.09 -16.81 8.91
CA ILE A 185 -6.84 -15.37 8.96
C ILE A 185 -6.03 -14.96 7.74
N LEU A 186 -6.55 -13.97 7.04
CA LEU A 186 -5.89 -13.39 5.87
C LEU A 186 -5.30 -12.04 6.25
N LEU A 187 -4.00 -11.88 6.05
CA LEU A 187 -3.26 -10.64 6.32
C LEU A 187 -2.83 -10.03 4.99
N LEU A 188 -3.39 -8.86 4.65
CA LEU A 188 -3.19 -8.19 3.37
C LEU A 188 -2.60 -6.80 3.59
N ASP A 189 -1.41 -6.57 3.04
CA ASP A 189 -0.76 -5.26 3.02
C ASP A 189 -0.75 -4.70 1.60
N GLU A 190 -1.56 -3.67 1.36
CA GLU A 190 -1.74 -2.98 0.08
C GLU A 190 -1.97 -3.94 -1.12
N PRO A 191 -2.99 -4.83 -1.08
CA PRO A 191 -3.18 -5.84 -2.12
C PRO A 191 -3.61 -5.26 -3.46
N THR A 192 -4.11 -4.01 -3.49
CA THR A 192 -4.61 -3.34 -4.70
C THR A 192 -3.53 -2.70 -5.55
N ASN A 193 -2.32 -2.46 -5.02
CA ASN A 193 -1.27 -1.68 -5.68
C ASN A 193 -0.82 -2.20 -7.06
N TYR A 194 -0.99 -3.50 -7.33
CA TYR A 194 -0.56 -4.11 -8.60
C TYR A 194 -1.74 -4.64 -9.43
N LEU A 195 -2.96 -4.37 -8.96
CA LEU A 195 -4.18 -4.82 -9.62
C LEU A 195 -4.76 -3.68 -10.48
N ASP A 196 -5.34 -4.01 -11.62
CA ASP A 196 -6.18 -3.09 -12.35
C ASP A 196 -7.63 -3.14 -11.83
N ARG A 197 -8.45 -2.25 -12.34
CA ARG A 197 -9.81 -2.04 -11.84
C ARG A 197 -10.68 -3.31 -11.83
N GLU A 198 -10.57 -4.14 -12.86
CA GLU A 198 -11.39 -5.36 -12.96
C GLU A 198 -10.99 -6.36 -11.88
N HIS A 199 -9.67 -6.52 -11.67
CA HIS A 199 -9.15 -7.41 -10.65
C HIS A 199 -9.44 -6.90 -9.24
N ILE A 200 -9.43 -5.57 -9.02
CA ILE A 200 -9.84 -4.96 -7.73
C ILE A 200 -11.31 -5.28 -7.44
N VAL A 201 -12.21 -5.12 -8.42
CA VAL A 201 -13.64 -5.44 -8.25
C VAL A 201 -13.85 -6.92 -7.93
N TRP A 202 -13.09 -7.81 -8.55
CA TRP A 202 -13.16 -9.23 -8.22
C TRP A 202 -12.66 -9.51 -6.81
N LEU A 203 -11.48 -8.97 -6.41
CA LEU A 203 -10.93 -9.12 -5.06
C LEU A 203 -11.90 -8.57 -4.00
N GLN A 204 -12.54 -7.44 -4.27
CA GLN A 204 -13.58 -6.87 -3.42
C GLN A 204 -14.71 -7.87 -3.17
N ARG A 205 -15.26 -8.47 -4.24
CA ARG A 205 -16.32 -9.50 -4.12
C ARG A 205 -15.84 -10.73 -3.37
N TYR A 206 -14.60 -11.15 -3.60
CA TYR A 206 -14.00 -12.28 -2.91
C TYR A 206 -13.93 -12.01 -1.40
N LEU A 207 -13.41 -10.85 -0.98
CA LEU A 207 -13.28 -10.47 0.43
C LEU A 207 -14.63 -10.22 1.11
N GLN A 208 -15.63 -9.69 0.40
CA GLN A 208 -17.00 -9.54 0.92
C GLN A 208 -17.64 -10.89 1.28
N ASN A 209 -17.30 -11.94 0.54
CA ASN A 209 -17.79 -13.30 0.76
C ASN A 209 -16.81 -14.17 1.57
N TYR A 210 -15.75 -13.58 2.11
CA TYR A 210 -14.78 -14.31 2.91
C TYR A 210 -15.33 -14.58 4.31
N GLU A 211 -15.55 -15.85 4.63
CA GLU A 211 -16.19 -16.27 5.89
C GLU A 211 -15.27 -16.13 7.11
N ASN A 212 -13.96 -16.19 6.88
CA ASN A 212 -12.96 -16.11 7.92
C ASN A 212 -12.55 -14.66 8.21
N ALA A 213 -11.69 -14.45 9.21
CA ALA A 213 -11.22 -13.12 9.57
C ALA A 213 -10.13 -12.62 8.61
N PHE A 214 -10.04 -11.30 8.45
CA PHE A 214 -8.87 -10.70 7.81
C PHE A 214 -8.47 -9.36 8.44
N ILE A 215 -7.19 -9.01 8.24
CA ILE A 215 -6.66 -7.67 8.50
C ILE A 215 -6.16 -7.11 7.17
N LEU A 216 -6.68 -5.95 6.80
CA LEU A 216 -6.40 -5.27 5.55
C LEU A 216 -5.77 -3.90 5.80
N ILE A 217 -4.62 -3.65 5.19
CA ILE A 217 -4.05 -2.32 5.04
C ILE A 217 -4.30 -1.89 3.60
N SER A 218 -4.95 -0.75 3.40
CA SER A 218 -5.14 -0.16 2.07
C SER A 218 -5.31 1.35 2.14
N HIS A 219 -4.79 2.03 1.13
CA HIS A 219 -5.00 3.46 0.86
C HIS A 219 -6.10 3.73 -0.18
N ASP A 220 -6.74 2.67 -0.69
CA ASP A 220 -7.93 2.73 -1.52
C ASP A 220 -9.17 2.73 -0.62
N ILE A 221 -9.69 3.91 -0.30
CA ILE A 221 -10.81 4.08 0.64
C ILE A 221 -12.09 3.41 0.15
N PRO A 222 -12.52 3.55 -1.13
CA PRO A 222 -13.69 2.84 -1.64
C PRO A 222 -13.59 1.33 -1.52
N PHE A 223 -12.43 0.77 -1.85
CA PHE A 223 -12.18 -0.66 -1.66
C PHE A 223 -12.25 -1.04 -0.18
N LEU A 224 -11.57 -0.29 0.70
CA LEU A 224 -11.57 -0.52 2.14
C LEU A 224 -13.00 -0.51 2.71
N ASN A 225 -13.79 0.55 2.42
CA ASN A 225 -15.18 0.70 2.87
C ASN A 225 -16.08 -0.47 2.45
N SER A 226 -15.81 -1.05 1.32
CA SER A 226 -16.65 -2.12 0.77
C SER A 226 -16.46 -3.47 1.44
N VAL A 227 -15.34 -3.70 2.12
CA VAL A 227 -14.94 -5.04 2.61
C VAL A 227 -14.78 -5.15 4.13
N ILE A 228 -14.60 -4.02 4.83
CA ILE A 228 -14.38 -4.01 6.29
C ILE A 228 -15.66 -3.75 7.07
N ASN A 229 -15.67 -4.16 8.34
CA ASN A 229 -16.72 -3.86 9.32
C ASN A 229 -16.16 -3.28 10.63
N LEU A 230 -14.85 -3.16 10.73
CA LEU A 230 -14.12 -2.69 11.88
C LEU A 230 -12.84 -2.00 11.49
N ILE A 231 -12.48 -0.92 12.18
CA ILE A 231 -11.23 -0.22 11.99
C ILE A 231 -10.40 -0.24 13.28
N TYR A 232 -9.10 -0.50 13.10
CA TYR A 232 -8.08 -0.12 14.06
C TYR A 232 -7.26 1.03 13.51
N HIS A 233 -7.32 2.18 14.19
CA HIS A 233 -6.60 3.39 13.82
C HIS A 233 -5.31 3.50 14.61
N MET A 234 -4.21 3.59 13.90
CA MET A 234 -2.86 3.72 14.44
C MET A 234 -2.42 5.16 14.37
N GLU A 235 -2.23 5.78 15.53
CA GLU A 235 -1.82 7.17 15.65
C GLU A 235 -1.13 7.43 16.99
N ASN A 236 -0.05 8.22 16.99
CA ASN A 236 0.67 8.62 18.20
C ASN A 236 1.05 7.44 19.09
N HIS A 237 1.62 6.38 18.51
CA HIS A 237 2.05 5.13 19.18
C HIS A 237 0.92 4.29 19.79
N LYS A 238 -0.35 4.65 19.54
CA LYS A 238 -1.55 3.97 20.05
C LYS A 238 -2.34 3.30 18.94
N LEU A 239 -3.20 2.39 19.34
CA LEU A 239 -4.08 1.66 18.44
C LEU A 239 -5.51 1.72 18.98
N ASP A 240 -6.35 2.51 18.34
CA ASP A 240 -7.75 2.71 18.74
C ASP A 240 -8.71 1.91 17.87
N ARG A 241 -9.70 1.26 18.49
CA ARG A 241 -10.71 0.46 17.81
C ARG A 241 -11.98 1.27 17.54
N TYR A 242 -12.47 1.20 16.30
CA TYR A 242 -13.72 1.80 15.84
C TYR A 242 -14.57 0.75 15.14
N VAL A 243 -15.86 0.74 15.42
CA VAL A 243 -16.82 -0.16 14.76
C VAL A 243 -17.47 0.59 13.60
N GLY A 244 -17.58 -0.05 12.46
CA GLY A 244 -18.10 0.52 11.23
C GLY A 244 -17.07 0.57 10.12
N ASP A 245 -17.42 1.26 9.04
CA ASP A 245 -16.54 1.49 7.90
C ASP A 245 -15.65 2.74 8.08
N TYR A 246 -14.89 3.10 7.05
CA TYR A 246 -13.99 4.25 7.10
C TYR A 246 -14.73 5.59 7.23
N ASP A 247 -15.89 5.72 6.61
CA ASP A 247 -16.68 6.96 6.68
C ASP A 247 -17.26 7.18 8.08
N ASP A 248 -17.69 6.12 8.75
CA ASP A 248 -18.14 6.16 10.13
C ASP A 248 -17.00 6.44 11.10
N PHE A 249 -15.84 5.82 10.87
CA PHE A 249 -14.61 6.12 11.60
C PHE A 249 -14.26 7.62 11.49
N MET A 250 -14.23 8.19 10.29
CA MET A 250 -13.85 9.59 10.08
C MET A 250 -14.75 10.56 10.83
N LYS A 251 -16.09 10.33 10.84
CA LYS A 251 -17.04 11.15 11.62
C LYS A 251 -16.72 11.14 13.12
N VAL A 252 -16.46 9.95 13.66
CA VAL A 252 -16.14 9.79 15.09
C VAL A 252 -14.77 10.38 15.42
N TYR A 253 -13.79 10.16 14.54
CA TYR A 253 -12.43 10.67 14.70
C TYR A 253 -12.40 12.21 14.70
N GLU A 254 -13.04 12.86 13.73
CA GLU A 254 -13.13 14.32 13.68
C GLU A 254 -13.84 14.90 14.90
N MET A 255 -14.93 14.27 15.35
CA MET A 255 -15.62 14.67 16.57
C MET A 255 -14.71 14.57 17.81
N ARG A 256 -14.00 13.45 17.98
CA ARG A 256 -13.05 13.28 19.10
C ARG A 256 -11.90 14.29 19.04
N LYS A 257 -11.36 14.52 17.85
CA LYS A 257 -10.30 15.52 17.63
C LYS A 257 -10.77 16.93 18.03
N ALA A 258 -11.96 17.34 17.59
CA ALA A 258 -12.55 18.63 17.96
C ALA A 258 -12.80 18.75 19.47
N GLN A 259 -13.28 17.68 20.12
CA GLN A 259 -13.49 17.64 21.57
C GLN A 259 -12.17 17.75 22.34
N HIS A 260 -11.13 17.05 21.89
CA HIS A 260 -9.80 17.10 22.51
C HIS A 260 -9.17 18.50 22.39
N GLU A 261 -9.25 19.11 21.22
CA GLU A 261 -8.75 20.47 20.99
C GLU A 261 -9.51 21.50 21.85
N ALA A 262 -10.84 21.39 21.94
CA ALA A 262 -11.64 22.25 22.82
C ALA A 262 -11.28 22.07 24.31
N ALA A 263 -11.05 20.84 24.74
CA ALA A 263 -10.62 20.54 26.11
C ALA A 263 -9.23 21.10 26.40
N TYR A 264 -8.28 20.96 25.45
CA TYR A 264 -6.94 21.53 25.53
C TYR A 264 -7.00 23.06 25.66
N GLN A 265 -7.73 23.74 24.77
CA GLN A 265 -7.85 25.19 24.78
C GLN A 265 -8.49 25.69 26.10
N LYS A 266 -9.53 25.01 26.60
CA LYS A 266 -10.16 25.32 27.88
C LYS A 266 -9.15 25.17 29.04
N GLN A 267 -8.37 24.09 29.06
CA GLN A 267 -7.35 23.89 30.07
C GLN A 267 -6.24 24.95 30.00
N GLN A 268 -5.77 25.33 28.80
CA GLN A 268 -4.77 26.39 28.63
C GLN A 268 -5.28 27.74 29.14
N GLN A 269 -6.56 28.08 28.89
CA GLN A 269 -7.18 29.27 29.46
C GLN A 269 -7.23 29.24 30.98
N GLU A 270 -7.61 28.11 31.58
CA GLU A 270 -7.61 27.92 33.03
C GLU A 270 -6.21 28.04 33.64
N ILE A 271 -5.21 27.42 33.01
CA ILE A 271 -3.79 27.53 33.40
C ILE A 271 -3.33 28.99 33.35
N ALA A 272 -3.65 29.72 32.29
CA ALA A 272 -3.30 31.12 32.14
C ALA A 272 -3.94 32.00 33.24
N GLN A 273 -5.22 31.80 33.53
CA GLN A 273 -5.92 32.49 34.62
C GLN A 273 -5.34 32.20 36.00
N LEU A 274 -5.03 30.92 36.27
CA LEU A 274 -4.41 30.52 37.54
C LEU A 274 -3.01 31.10 37.69
N LYS A 275 -2.18 31.07 36.63
CA LYS A 275 -0.83 31.67 36.62
C LYS A 275 -0.89 33.19 36.86
N ASP A 276 -1.78 33.91 36.19
CA ASP A 276 -1.97 35.32 36.34
C ASP A 276 -2.41 35.70 37.79
N PHE A 277 -3.39 34.94 38.32
CA PHE A 277 -3.82 35.16 39.70
C PHE A 277 -2.67 34.92 40.71
N VAL A 278 -1.90 33.86 40.56
CA VAL A 278 -0.74 33.56 41.42
C VAL A 278 0.28 34.66 41.32
N ALA A 279 0.62 35.11 40.09
CA ALA A 279 1.59 36.17 39.88
C ALA A 279 1.20 37.51 40.58
N ARG A 280 -0.09 37.91 40.48
CA ARG A 280 -0.58 39.14 41.10
C ARG A 280 -0.74 39.07 42.63
N ASN A 281 -0.93 37.89 43.20
CA ASN A 281 -1.31 37.74 44.62
C ASN A 281 -0.25 37.09 45.51
N LYS A 282 0.81 36.51 44.94
CA LYS A 282 1.87 35.80 45.69
C LYS A 282 2.65 36.69 46.67
N ALA A 283 2.81 37.98 46.32
CA ALA A 283 3.56 38.94 47.12
C ALA A 283 2.74 39.61 48.25
N ARG A 284 1.40 39.52 48.23
CA ARG A 284 0.54 40.18 49.24
C ARG A 284 0.22 39.24 50.39
N ILE A 285 0.46 39.64 51.63
CA ILE A 285 0.27 38.83 52.83
C ILE A 285 -1.19 38.35 52.96
N SER A 286 -2.20 39.18 52.67
CA SER A 286 -3.64 38.83 52.77
C SER A 286 -4.13 37.78 51.76
N THR A 287 -3.49 37.71 50.59
CA THR A 287 -3.90 36.80 49.50
C THR A 287 -2.93 35.67 49.24
N ARG A 288 -1.81 35.59 49.97
CA ARG A 288 -0.74 34.59 49.79
C ARG A 288 -1.26 33.17 49.91
N ASN A 289 -2.08 32.87 50.92
CA ASN A 289 -2.61 31.54 51.12
C ASN A 289 -3.52 31.09 49.95
N MET A 290 -4.32 32.00 49.39
CA MET A 290 -5.14 31.72 48.21
C MET A 290 -4.27 31.51 46.94
N ALA A 291 -3.19 32.30 46.79
CA ALA A 291 -2.25 32.12 45.70
C ALA A 291 -1.51 30.78 45.83
N MET A 292 -1.09 30.39 47.00
CA MET A 292 -0.47 29.08 47.27
C MET A 292 -1.40 27.90 47.00
N SER A 293 -2.70 28.00 47.36
CA SER A 293 -3.69 26.97 47.05
C SER A 293 -3.89 26.80 45.52
N ARG A 294 -3.93 27.92 44.77
CA ARG A 294 -4.04 27.86 43.29
C ARG A 294 -2.75 27.39 42.62
N GLN A 295 -1.59 27.72 43.18
CA GLN A 295 -0.33 27.15 42.73
C GLN A 295 -0.32 25.63 42.90
N LYS A 296 -0.75 25.10 44.05
CA LYS A 296 -0.86 23.66 44.29
C LYS A 296 -1.85 22.98 43.32
N LYS A 297 -2.95 23.68 42.93
CA LYS A 297 -3.86 23.18 41.90
C LYS A 297 -3.15 23.08 40.53
N LEU A 298 -2.35 24.09 40.16
CA LEU A 298 -1.55 24.08 38.93
C LEU A 298 -0.52 22.93 38.95
N ASP A 299 0.19 22.74 40.05
CA ASP A 299 1.25 21.74 40.20
C ASP A 299 0.71 20.30 40.14
N ASN A 300 -0.57 20.11 40.56
CA ASN A 300 -1.24 18.81 40.56
C ASN A 300 -2.17 18.61 39.33
N MET A 301 -2.20 19.54 38.39
CA MET A 301 -3.06 19.44 37.21
C MET A 301 -2.44 18.48 36.20
N GLU A 302 -3.17 17.43 35.82
CA GLU A 302 -2.81 16.60 34.69
C GLU A 302 -2.94 17.42 33.41
N LEU A 303 -1.82 17.59 32.70
CA LEU A 303 -1.78 18.40 31.49
C LEU A 303 -2.30 17.58 30.30
N ILE A 304 -3.27 18.14 29.60
CA ILE A 304 -3.69 17.63 28.30
C ILE A 304 -2.58 18.00 27.30
N GLU A 305 -2.01 16.99 26.67
CA GLU A 305 -1.01 17.21 25.63
C GLU A 305 -1.68 17.76 24.38
N LYS A 306 -1.03 18.74 23.76
CA LYS A 306 -1.47 19.21 22.45
C LYS A 306 -1.28 18.10 21.45
N GLN A 307 -2.34 17.73 20.72
CA GLN A 307 -2.16 16.85 19.57
C GLN A 307 -1.16 17.48 18.61
N VAL A 308 -0.10 16.74 18.29
CA VAL A 308 0.88 17.17 17.29
C VAL A 308 0.16 17.13 15.94
N GLU A 309 -0.17 18.29 15.40
CA GLU A 309 -0.66 18.37 14.04
C GLU A 309 0.44 17.85 13.11
N ARG A 310 0.13 16.79 12.39
CA ARG A 310 1.03 16.33 11.34
C ARG A 310 1.17 17.42 10.30
N VAL A 311 2.40 17.68 9.92
CA VAL A 311 2.68 18.55 8.78
C VAL A 311 2.10 17.85 7.55
N LYS A 312 0.99 18.38 7.03
CA LYS A 312 0.47 17.90 5.74
C LYS A 312 1.50 18.23 4.67
N PRO A 313 1.71 17.32 3.70
CA PRO A 313 2.56 17.66 2.57
C PRO A 313 1.97 18.87 1.81
N GLU A 314 2.84 19.71 1.29
CA GLU A 314 2.48 20.80 0.40
C GLU A 314 3.20 20.59 -0.92
N PHE A 315 2.45 20.49 -2.01
CA PHE A 315 3.01 20.34 -3.36
C PHE A 315 2.72 21.58 -4.19
N ASP A 316 3.76 22.05 -4.90
CA ASP A 316 3.66 23.17 -5.83
C ASP A 316 4.66 22.97 -6.97
N PHE A 317 4.17 22.93 -8.21
CA PHE A 317 5.00 22.62 -9.38
C PHE A 317 5.41 23.90 -10.10
N HIS A 318 6.70 24.09 -10.27
CA HIS A 318 7.24 25.25 -10.97
C HIS A 318 7.00 25.16 -12.46
N LEU A 319 6.34 26.20 -13.02
CA LEU A 319 6.10 26.29 -14.45
C LEU A 319 7.35 26.86 -15.16
N GLY A 320 7.93 26.08 -16.02
CA GLY A 320 9.05 26.49 -16.85
C GLY A 320 8.64 27.35 -18.05
N ARG A 321 9.57 27.48 -19.01
CA ARG A 321 9.37 28.26 -20.24
C ARG A 321 8.14 27.76 -21.01
N THR A 322 7.38 28.69 -21.60
CA THR A 322 6.22 28.34 -22.45
C THR A 322 6.66 27.56 -23.69
N PRO A 323 6.19 26.32 -23.91
CA PRO A 323 6.50 25.52 -25.09
C PRO A 323 5.65 25.94 -26.30
N GLY A 324 5.92 25.34 -27.45
CA GLY A 324 5.08 25.47 -28.65
C GLY A 324 3.64 24.96 -28.46
N ARG A 325 2.85 24.99 -29.53
CA ARG A 325 1.45 24.54 -29.46
C ARG A 325 1.35 23.04 -29.32
N PHE A 326 2.12 22.28 -30.11
CA PHE A 326 2.15 20.82 -30.12
C PHE A 326 3.34 20.33 -29.32
N LEU A 327 3.10 19.54 -28.30
CA LEU A 327 4.13 19.00 -27.43
C LEU A 327 4.67 17.68 -27.95
N PHE A 328 3.78 16.76 -28.28
CA PHE A 328 4.08 15.48 -28.90
C PHE A 328 3.22 15.32 -30.14
N GLU A 329 3.83 14.89 -31.24
CA GLU A 329 3.14 14.45 -32.45
C GLU A 329 3.75 13.12 -32.90
N THR A 330 2.94 12.09 -33.07
CA THR A 330 3.40 10.76 -33.50
C THR A 330 2.74 10.38 -34.81
N LYS A 331 3.53 9.72 -35.69
CA LYS A 331 3.06 9.26 -37.01
C LYS A 331 3.35 7.76 -37.12
N GLY A 332 2.28 6.96 -37.12
CA GLY A 332 2.37 5.50 -37.24
C GLY A 332 3.22 4.85 -36.15
N LEU A 333 3.22 5.40 -34.93
CA LEU A 333 4.05 4.95 -33.82
C LEU A 333 3.67 3.54 -33.38
N VAL A 334 4.62 2.61 -33.38
CA VAL A 334 4.48 1.26 -32.82
C VAL A 334 5.46 1.12 -31.67
N ILE A 335 4.91 0.92 -30.46
CA ILE A 335 5.68 0.72 -29.24
C ILE A 335 5.85 -0.75 -28.92
N GLY A 336 6.90 -1.10 -28.21
CA GLY A 336 7.22 -2.45 -27.77
C GLY A 336 8.70 -2.61 -27.42
N TYR A 337 9.05 -3.81 -27.04
CA TYR A 337 10.45 -4.22 -26.86
C TYR A 337 10.86 -5.10 -28.06
N ASP A 338 10.84 -6.43 -27.92
CA ASP A 338 11.10 -7.36 -29.03
C ASP A 338 9.86 -7.62 -29.87
N THR A 339 8.66 -7.44 -29.27
CA THR A 339 7.37 -7.63 -29.94
C THR A 339 6.52 -6.36 -29.86
N PRO A 340 5.70 -6.08 -30.90
CA PRO A 340 4.79 -4.94 -30.88
C PRO A 340 3.73 -5.06 -29.77
N LEU A 341 3.61 -4.04 -28.93
CA LEU A 341 2.57 -3.91 -27.91
C LEU A 341 1.40 -3.06 -28.41
N SER A 342 1.57 -2.29 -29.48
CA SER A 342 0.52 -1.44 -30.05
C SER A 342 0.36 -1.63 -31.55
N LYS A 343 -0.84 -1.35 -32.03
CA LYS A 343 -1.11 -0.99 -33.42
C LYS A 343 -0.43 0.35 -33.74
N PRO A 344 -0.28 0.75 -35.00
CA PRO A 344 0.23 2.08 -35.33
C PRO A 344 -0.63 3.18 -34.69
N LEU A 345 0.02 4.10 -33.98
CA LEU A 345 -0.60 5.18 -33.22
C LEU A 345 -0.29 6.52 -33.85
N ASP A 346 -1.32 7.32 -34.07
CA ASP A 346 -1.23 8.73 -34.39
C ASP A 346 -1.76 9.51 -33.16
N PHE A 347 -0.85 10.04 -32.37
CA PHE A 347 -1.15 10.73 -31.11
C PHE A 347 -0.61 12.16 -31.19
N VAL A 348 -1.47 13.11 -30.86
CA VAL A 348 -1.10 14.53 -30.77
C VAL A 348 -1.49 15.03 -29.39
N MET A 349 -0.58 15.74 -28.74
CA MET A 349 -0.82 16.43 -27.48
C MET A 349 -0.52 17.92 -27.62
N GLU A 350 -1.52 18.74 -27.28
CA GLU A 350 -1.38 20.19 -27.31
C GLU A 350 -0.96 20.75 -25.95
N ARG A 351 -0.44 21.96 -25.99
CA ARG A 351 -0.10 22.71 -24.78
C ARG A 351 -1.34 22.95 -23.91
N LYS A 352 -1.18 22.81 -22.58
CA LYS A 352 -2.21 22.91 -21.55
C LYS A 352 -3.22 21.77 -21.52
N GLU A 353 -3.08 20.76 -22.36
CA GLU A 353 -3.88 19.54 -22.19
C GLU A 353 -3.42 18.75 -20.96
N LYS A 354 -4.38 18.18 -20.25
CA LYS A 354 -4.16 17.21 -19.17
C LYS A 354 -4.71 15.88 -19.65
N VAL A 355 -3.81 15.06 -20.21
CA VAL A 355 -4.16 13.79 -20.87
C VAL A 355 -3.97 12.64 -19.89
N LEU A 356 -5.00 11.83 -19.74
CA LEU A 356 -4.98 10.59 -18.96
C LEU A 356 -4.94 9.37 -19.90
N LEU A 357 -4.03 8.45 -19.64
CA LEU A 357 -3.95 7.14 -20.24
C LEU A 357 -4.58 6.09 -19.31
N THR A 358 -5.64 5.44 -19.76
CA THR A 358 -6.34 4.37 -19.02
C THR A 358 -6.21 3.02 -19.72
N GLY A 359 -6.56 1.94 -19.03
CA GLY A 359 -6.58 0.57 -19.56
C GLY A 359 -5.87 -0.42 -18.64
N ALA A 360 -6.01 -1.71 -18.94
CA ALA A 360 -5.47 -2.81 -18.13
C ALA A 360 -3.94 -2.74 -17.94
N ASN A 361 -3.43 -3.44 -16.93
CA ASN A 361 -1.99 -3.51 -16.70
C ASN A 361 -1.30 -4.33 -17.81
N GLY A 362 -0.08 -3.89 -18.18
CA GLY A 362 0.73 -4.60 -19.18
C GLY A 362 0.33 -4.34 -20.65
N ILE A 363 -0.64 -3.47 -20.95
CA ILE A 363 -1.00 -3.12 -22.33
C ILE A 363 -0.05 -2.13 -23.00
N GLY A 364 0.94 -1.60 -22.27
CA GLY A 364 1.97 -0.74 -22.81
C GLY A 364 1.88 0.74 -22.44
N LYS A 365 1.10 1.14 -21.42
CA LYS A 365 0.97 2.54 -20.97
C LYS A 365 2.33 3.15 -20.61
N THR A 366 3.05 2.54 -19.67
CA THR A 366 4.42 2.93 -19.29
C THR A 366 5.40 2.89 -20.46
N THR A 367 5.26 1.89 -21.36
CA THR A 367 6.08 1.79 -22.56
C THR A 367 5.83 2.96 -23.51
N LEU A 368 4.57 3.40 -23.65
CA LEU A 368 4.24 4.60 -24.44
C LEU A 368 4.88 5.84 -23.82
N LEU A 369 4.75 6.03 -22.49
CA LEU A 369 5.40 7.16 -21.82
C LEU A 369 6.91 7.14 -22.04
N LYS A 370 7.58 6.01 -21.83
CA LYS A 370 9.02 5.86 -22.01
C LYS A 370 9.45 6.07 -23.48
N SER A 371 8.63 5.63 -24.45
CA SER A 371 8.90 5.88 -25.87
C SER A 371 8.73 7.36 -26.21
N LEU A 372 7.67 8.02 -25.73
CA LEU A 372 7.47 9.46 -25.91
C LEU A 372 8.61 10.26 -25.26
N LEU A 373 9.14 9.83 -24.14
CA LEU A 373 10.31 10.44 -23.49
C LEU A 373 11.61 10.18 -24.25
N GLY A 374 11.67 9.13 -25.09
CA GLY A 374 12.88 8.71 -25.80
C GLY A 374 13.79 7.81 -24.97
N LEU A 375 13.28 7.27 -23.85
CA LEU A 375 13.98 6.30 -23.00
C LEU A 375 14.00 4.91 -23.64
N ILE A 376 12.98 4.59 -24.45
CA ILE A 376 12.88 3.35 -25.21
C ILE A 376 12.65 3.74 -26.68
N PRO A 377 13.45 3.21 -27.63
CA PRO A 377 13.22 3.48 -29.03
C PRO A 377 11.93 2.83 -29.51
N PRO A 378 11.11 3.51 -30.34
CA PRO A 378 9.94 2.89 -30.93
C PRO A 378 10.35 1.81 -31.95
N LEU A 379 9.51 0.78 -32.10
CA LEU A 379 9.74 -0.27 -33.09
C LEU A 379 9.49 0.23 -34.52
N LYS A 380 8.50 1.12 -34.71
CA LYS A 380 8.16 1.78 -35.97
C LYS A 380 7.58 3.16 -35.73
N GLY A 381 7.55 3.98 -36.77
CA GLY A 381 6.99 5.32 -36.74
C GLY A 381 7.98 6.39 -36.26
N GLN A 382 7.47 7.59 -36.07
CA GLN A 382 8.25 8.76 -35.67
C GLN A 382 7.57 9.51 -34.55
N ILE A 383 8.38 10.12 -33.68
CA ILE A 383 7.93 10.97 -32.58
C ILE A 383 8.56 12.35 -32.80
N GLU A 384 7.74 13.35 -33.03
CA GLU A 384 8.15 14.74 -33.06
C GLU A 384 7.87 15.38 -31.70
N LYS A 385 8.87 16.10 -31.15
CA LYS A 385 8.79 16.77 -29.83
C LYS A 385 9.05 18.25 -30.01
N ASP A 386 8.33 19.07 -29.27
CA ASP A 386 8.64 20.50 -29.20
C ASP A 386 10.06 20.71 -28.61
N PRO A 387 10.92 21.49 -29.27
CA PRO A 387 12.30 21.71 -28.80
C PRO A 387 12.39 22.52 -27.50
N TYR A 388 11.33 23.18 -27.08
CA TYR A 388 11.26 23.97 -25.86
C TYR A 388 10.57 23.23 -24.71
N MET A 389 10.29 21.94 -24.88
CA MET A 389 9.75 21.11 -23.80
C MET A 389 10.76 20.98 -22.65
N GLN A 390 10.26 21.25 -21.45
CA GLN A 390 10.91 20.95 -20.17
C GLN A 390 10.07 19.91 -19.45
N ILE A 391 10.57 18.67 -19.47
CA ILE A 391 9.81 17.50 -19.03
C ILE A 391 10.13 17.22 -17.55
N GLY A 392 9.12 17.25 -16.70
CA GLY A 392 9.17 16.65 -15.37
C GLY A 392 8.62 15.22 -15.45
N TYR A 393 9.46 14.21 -15.21
CA TYR A 393 9.05 12.82 -15.26
C TYR A 393 9.01 12.21 -13.86
N PHE A 394 7.87 11.64 -13.50
CA PHE A 394 7.67 10.83 -12.31
C PHE A 394 7.58 9.36 -12.71
N GLU A 395 8.62 8.62 -12.43
CA GLU A 395 8.74 7.20 -12.73
C GLU A 395 8.05 6.35 -11.65
N GLN A 396 7.49 5.20 -12.04
CA GLN A 396 6.73 4.31 -11.16
C GLN A 396 7.56 3.79 -9.97
N GLU A 397 8.80 3.39 -10.19
CA GLU A 397 9.71 2.87 -9.15
C GLU A 397 11.09 3.53 -9.25
N MET A 398 11.73 3.77 -8.12
CA MET A 398 13.16 4.08 -8.09
C MET A 398 13.98 2.78 -8.24
N SER A 399 15.13 2.87 -8.87
CA SER A 399 16.10 1.76 -8.87
C SER A 399 16.46 1.43 -7.41
N GLN A 400 16.40 0.15 -7.03
CA GLN A 400 16.72 -0.31 -5.67
C GLN A 400 18.20 -0.10 -5.28
N ASP A 401 19.05 0.25 -6.24
CA ASP A 401 20.50 0.43 -6.06
C ASP A 401 20.89 1.84 -5.57
N VAL A 402 19.92 2.71 -5.27
CA VAL A 402 20.22 4.08 -4.79
C VAL A 402 20.60 4.04 -3.31
N ASP A 403 21.90 4.12 -3.02
CA ASP A 403 22.47 4.11 -1.66
C ASP A 403 22.72 5.53 -1.10
N THR A 404 22.13 6.55 -1.70
CA THR A 404 22.21 7.95 -1.27
C THR A 404 21.20 8.24 -0.15
N THR A 405 21.50 9.23 0.69
CA THR A 405 20.52 9.82 1.62
C THR A 405 19.54 10.73 0.86
N CYS A 406 18.39 11.04 1.47
CA CYS A 406 17.44 11.98 0.87
C CYS A 406 18.07 13.36 0.60
N ILE A 407 18.94 13.81 1.50
CA ILE A 407 19.67 15.08 1.34
C ILE A 407 20.58 15.02 0.11
N GLU A 408 21.41 13.99 0.01
CA GLU A 408 22.31 13.80 -1.13
C GLU A 408 21.55 13.71 -2.45
N GLU A 409 20.42 13.03 -2.46
CA GLU A 409 19.58 12.87 -3.65
C GLU A 409 19.01 14.20 -4.18
N ILE A 410 18.59 15.09 -3.26
CA ILE A 410 18.13 16.44 -3.63
C ILE A 410 19.32 17.32 -4.00
N TRP A 411 20.42 17.23 -3.28
CA TRP A 411 21.63 18.01 -3.58
C TRP A 411 22.26 17.67 -4.93
N ASN A 412 22.26 16.40 -5.32
CA ASN A 412 22.73 15.98 -6.63
C ASN A 412 21.92 16.63 -7.75
N GLU A 413 20.62 16.85 -7.52
CA GLU A 413 19.73 17.51 -8.49
C GLU A 413 19.88 19.04 -8.45
N PHE A 414 20.03 19.63 -7.24
CA PHE A 414 20.10 21.07 -7.00
C PHE A 414 21.39 21.46 -6.26
N PRO A 415 22.56 21.41 -6.92
CA PRO A 415 23.84 21.64 -6.25
C PRO A 415 24.04 23.06 -5.70
N SER A 416 23.25 24.01 -6.17
CA SER A 416 23.30 25.42 -5.73
C SER A 416 22.60 25.66 -4.39
N TRP A 417 21.80 24.70 -3.91
CA TRP A 417 21.04 24.85 -2.66
C TRP A 417 21.93 24.65 -1.44
N ASP A 418 21.61 25.38 -0.37
CA ASP A 418 22.22 25.10 0.92
C ASP A 418 21.48 23.95 1.64
N GLN A 419 22.10 23.44 2.73
CA GLN A 419 21.53 22.31 3.49
C GLN A 419 20.17 22.66 4.11
N ARG A 420 19.94 23.93 4.43
CA ARG A 420 18.69 24.38 5.04
C ARG A 420 17.57 24.37 3.99
N GLU A 421 17.86 24.80 2.78
CA GLU A 421 16.91 24.78 1.66
C GLU A 421 16.50 23.35 1.31
N VAL A 422 17.47 22.43 1.22
CA VAL A 422 17.21 21.00 0.98
C VAL A 422 16.31 20.40 2.07
N ARG A 423 16.63 20.65 3.34
CA ARG A 423 15.81 20.15 4.47
C ARG A 423 14.41 20.76 4.47
N ALA A 424 14.28 22.04 4.18
CA ALA A 424 12.99 22.71 4.10
C ALA A 424 12.11 22.17 2.98
N ALA A 425 12.68 21.91 1.80
CA ALA A 425 11.98 21.33 0.66
C ALA A 425 11.46 19.92 0.98
N LEU A 426 12.30 19.05 1.55
CA LEU A 426 11.90 17.71 1.96
C LEU A 426 10.84 17.72 3.06
N ALA A 427 10.97 18.63 4.04
CA ALA A 427 9.98 18.79 5.12
C ALA A 427 8.62 19.26 4.59
N ARG A 428 8.57 20.17 3.59
CA ARG A 428 7.33 20.57 2.91
C ARG A 428 6.62 19.40 2.23
N CYS A 429 7.36 18.40 1.74
CA CYS A 429 6.79 17.18 1.21
C CYS A 429 6.29 16.19 2.30
N GLY A 430 6.27 16.60 3.58
CA GLY A 430 5.79 15.80 4.69
C GLY A 430 6.79 14.73 5.17
N LEU A 431 8.09 14.91 4.90
CA LEU A 431 9.15 14.05 5.43
C LEU A 431 9.63 14.57 6.78
N THR A 432 9.75 13.69 7.77
CA THR A 432 10.31 14.02 9.08
C THR A 432 11.83 14.20 9.01
N SER A 433 12.42 14.89 9.99
CA SER A 433 13.88 15.07 10.06
C SER A 433 14.65 13.75 9.97
N LYS A 434 14.10 12.68 10.55
CA LYS A 434 14.70 11.34 10.51
C LYS A 434 14.67 10.74 9.09
N HIS A 435 13.54 10.86 8.39
CA HIS A 435 13.43 10.42 6.99
C HIS A 435 14.40 11.19 6.08
N ILE A 436 14.55 12.49 6.34
CA ILE A 436 15.46 13.36 5.58
C ILE A 436 16.94 12.90 5.68
N GLU A 437 17.34 12.39 6.83
CA GLU A 437 18.69 11.88 7.08
C GLU A 437 18.88 10.41 6.69
N SER A 438 17.79 9.70 6.42
CA SER A 438 17.83 8.28 6.07
C SER A 438 18.27 8.06 4.63
N ARG A 439 18.81 6.87 4.36
CA ARG A 439 19.07 6.40 3.00
C ARG A 439 17.76 6.06 2.31
N ILE A 440 17.65 6.34 1.01
CA ILE A 440 16.42 6.14 0.22
C ILE A 440 15.95 4.69 0.29
N ARG A 441 16.86 3.72 0.22
CA ARG A 441 16.53 2.29 0.28
C ARG A 441 15.84 1.83 1.58
N VAL A 442 15.96 2.62 2.65
CA VAL A 442 15.36 2.29 3.97
C VAL A 442 13.96 2.91 4.12
N LEU A 443 13.61 3.83 3.23
CA LEU A 443 12.32 4.50 3.23
C LEU A 443 11.21 3.58 2.72
N SER A 444 10.01 3.77 3.24
CA SER A 444 8.79 3.17 2.68
C SER A 444 8.53 3.69 1.25
N GLY A 445 7.77 2.94 0.45
CA GLY A 445 7.40 3.35 -0.91
C GLY A 445 6.77 4.74 -0.96
N GLY A 446 5.93 5.10 0.03
CA GLY A 446 5.33 6.43 0.13
C GLY A 446 6.31 7.55 0.45
N GLU A 447 7.29 7.29 1.31
CA GLU A 447 8.36 8.25 1.61
C GLU A 447 9.28 8.45 0.40
N GLN A 448 9.61 7.38 -0.32
CA GLN A 448 10.36 7.45 -1.58
C GLN A 448 9.59 8.26 -2.64
N ALA A 449 8.27 8.07 -2.75
CA ALA A 449 7.42 8.85 -3.66
C ALA A 449 7.46 10.35 -3.29
N LYS A 450 7.43 10.71 -2.00
CA LYS A 450 7.55 12.10 -1.53
C LYS A 450 8.91 12.72 -1.89
N VAL A 451 10.01 11.97 -1.82
CA VAL A 451 11.33 12.45 -2.29
C VAL A 451 11.32 12.73 -3.79
N ARG A 452 10.73 11.84 -4.59
CA ARG A 452 10.59 12.03 -6.05
C ARG A 452 9.72 13.24 -6.38
N LEU A 453 8.60 13.43 -5.68
CA LEU A 453 7.75 14.61 -5.83
C LEU A 453 8.50 15.88 -5.45
N CYS A 454 9.33 15.86 -4.39
CA CYS A 454 10.18 16.98 -4.02
C CYS A 454 11.12 17.39 -5.16
N LYS A 455 11.78 16.43 -5.83
CA LYS A 455 12.62 16.71 -7.02
C LYS A 455 11.80 17.32 -8.16
N LEU A 456 10.62 16.74 -8.42
CA LEU A 456 9.76 17.17 -9.52
C LEU A 456 9.22 18.59 -9.32
N MET A 457 8.84 18.94 -8.11
CA MET A 457 8.30 20.26 -7.75
C MET A 457 9.27 21.41 -8.02
N HIS A 458 10.55 21.17 -7.71
CA HIS A 458 11.59 22.21 -7.79
C HIS A 458 12.31 22.26 -9.15
N ARG A 459 11.94 21.34 -10.05
CA ARG A 459 12.43 21.35 -11.44
C ARG A 459 11.48 22.21 -12.30
N ASP A 460 12.02 23.17 -13.02
CA ASP A 460 11.23 23.92 -14.00
C ASP A 460 10.70 22.97 -15.08
N SER A 461 9.39 22.83 -15.16
CA SER A 461 8.74 21.94 -16.11
C SER A 461 7.55 22.65 -16.78
N ASN A 462 7.31 22.35 -18.05
CA ASN A 462 6.13 22.82 -18.78
C ASN A 462 5.20 21.67 -19.19
N ILE A 463 5.70 20.44 -19.00
CA ILE A 463 4.91 19.22 -19.08
C ILE A 463 5.34 18.27 -17.95
N LEU A 464 4.36 17.75 -17.23
CA LEU A 464 4.53 16.67 -16.26
C LEU A 464 4.10 15.35 -16.89
N VAL A 465 4.99 14.37 -16.87
CA VAL A 465 4.72 12.99 -17.29
C VAL A 465 4.72 12.14 -16.02
N LEU A 466 3.55 11.60 -15.65
CA LEU A 466 3.34 10.94 -14.37
C LEU A 466 2.90 9.49 -14.60
N ASP A 467 3.70 8.54 -14.13
CA ASP A 467 3.40 7.11 -14.22
C ASP A 467 2.95 6.59 -12.86
N GLU A 468 1.63 6.42 -12.68
CA GLU A 468 0.96 5.98 -11.46
C GLU A 468 1.39 6.77 -10.21
N PRO A 469 1.25 8.11 -10.19
CA PRO A 469 1.80 8.96 -9.14
C PRO A 469 1.10 8.79 -7.78
N THR A 470 -0.05 8.13 -7.73
CA THR A 470 -0.83 7.89 -6.51
C THR A 470 -0.38 6.66 -5.74
N ASN A 471 0.39 5.75 -6.38
CA ASN A 471 0.84 4.52 -5.75
C ASN A 471 1.69 4.82 -4.50
N HIS A 472 1.40 4.09 -3.43
CA HIS A 472 2.05 4.22 -2.11
C HIS A 472 1.84 5.56 -1.38
N LEU A 473 1.12 6.53 -1.95
CA LEU A 473 0.79 7.77 -1.24
C LEU A 473 -0.36 7.56 -0.24
N ASP A 474 -0.23 8.17 0.92
CA ASP A 474 -1.33 8.27 1.88
C ASP A 474 -2.41 9.25 1.38
N VAL A 475 -3.59 9.22 2.01
CA VAL A 475 -4.75 10.00 1.58
C VAL A 475 -4.45 11.49 1.55
N ASP A 476 -3.81 12.04 2.61
CA ASP A 476 -3.45 13.46 2.67
C ASP A 476 -2.51 13.87 1.51
N ALA A 477 -1.54 13.00 1.16
CA ALA A 477 -0.62 13.27 0.05
C ALA A 477 -1.30 13.15 -1.33
N LYS A 478 -2.26 12.21 -1.49
CA LYS A 478 -3.05 12.09 -2.73
C LYS A 478 -3.91 13.34 -2.95
N ASP A 479 -4.61 13.81 -1.93
CA ASP A 479 -5.46 14.99 -2.00
C ASP A 479 -4.65 16.24 -2.35
N GLU A 480 -3.50 16.42 -1.70
CA GLU A 480 -2.62 17.54 -1.96
C GLU A 480 -1.99 17.46 -3.35
N LEU A 481 -1.59 16.27 -3.81
CA LEU A 481 -1.10 16.08 -5.18
C LEU A 481 -2.18 16.43 -6.21
N LYS A 482 -3.42 15.98 -6.01
CA LYS A 482 -4.55 16.32 -6.86
C LYS A 482 -4.76 17.84 -6.92
N ARG A 483 -4.75 18.54 -5.76
CA ARG A 483 -4.85 20.00 -5.67
C ARG A 483 -3.75 20.68 -6.50
N ALA A 484 -2.50 20.28 -6.27
CA ALA A 484 -1.35 20.87 -6.94
C ALA A 484 -1.38 20.65 -8.48
N LEU A 485 -1.79 19.45 -8.92
CA LEU A 485 -1.95 19.16 -10.35
C LEU A 485 -3.13 19.91 -10.99
N MET A 486 -4.20 20.19 -10.23
CA MET A 486 -5.31 21.04 -10.70
C MET A 486 -4.86 22.48 -10.92
N GLU A 487 -4.06 23.02 -10.01
CA GLU A 487 -3.54 24.40 -10.05
C GLU A 487 -2.38 24.56 -11.05
N TYR A 488 -1.71 23.47 -11.41
CA TYR A 488 -0.62 23.51 -12.39
C TYR A 488 -1.09 23.96 -13.77
N ASN A 489 -0.50 25.08 -14.25
CA ASN A 489 -0.84 25.70 -15.53
C ASN A 489 -0.10 25.12 -16.75
N GLY A 490 0.73 24.13 -16.56
CA GLY A 490 1.41 23.38 -17.62
C GLY A 490 0.53 22.25 -18.20
N SER A 491 1.15 21.37 -18.96
CA SER A 491 0.52 20.18 -19.54
C SER A 491 0.80 18.97 -18.67
N ILE A 492 -0.10 18.00 -18.67
CA ILE A 492 0.07 16.75 -17.90
C ILE A 492 -0.23 15.57 -18.82
N LEU A 493 0.67 14.60 -18.84
CA LEU A 493 0.43 13.27 -19.42
C LEU A 493 0.56 12.25 -18.30
N MET A 494 -0.53 11.59 -17.94
CA MET A 494 -0.58 10.78 -16.74
C MET A 494 -1.16 9.39 -17.02
N VAL A 495 -0.59 8.38 -16.36
CA VAL A 495 -1.20 7.06 -16.17
C VAL A 495 -1.74 7.01 -14.75
N CYS A 496 -3.02 6.71 -14.58
CA CYS A 496 -3.64 6.54 -13.27
C CYS A 496 -4.83 5.58 -13.36
N HIS A 497 -5.00 4.75 -12.33
CA HIS A 497 -6.09 3.78 -12.22
C HIS A 497 -7.21 4.23 -11.28
N GLU A 498 -7.01 5.30 -10.51
CA GLU A 498 -7.95 5.79 -9.49
C GLU A 498 -8.88 6.86 -10.07
N PRO A 499 -10.19 6.57 -10.34
CA PRO A 499 -11.13 7.54 -10.89
C PRO A 499 -11.26 8.79 -10.04
N GLU A 500 -11.32 8.63 -8.72
CA GLU A 500 -11.46 9.72 -7.76
C GLU A 500 -10.31 10.71 -7.82
N PHE A 501 -9.11 10.25 -8.17
CA PHE A 501 -7.96 11.11 -8.33
C PHE A 501 -8.02 11.93 -9.62
N TYR A 502 -8.36 11.32 -10.75
CA TYR A 502 -8.29 12.02 -12.05
C TYR A 502 -9.60 12.72 -12.46
N GLU A 503 -10.73 12.42 -11.84
CA GLU A 503 -11.99 13.13 -12.09
C GLU A 503 -11.85 14.62 -11.73
N GLY A 504 -12.23 15.47 -12.71
CA GLY A 504 -12.08 16.92 -12.64
C GLY A 504 -10.67 17.45 -12.96
N LEU A 505 -9.64 16.58 -13.05
CA LEU A 505 -8.28 16.93 -13.43
C LEU A 505 -8.03 16.76 -14.93
N ALA A 506 -8.39 15.60 -15.50
CA ALA A 506 -8.10 15.26 -16.88
C ALA A 506 -9.02 16.04 -17.86
N THR A 507 -8.41 16.68 -18.86
CA THR A 507 -9.14 17.33 -19.97
C THR A 507 -9.45 16.36 -21.12
N ARG A 508 -8.68 15.28 -21.22
CA ARG A 508 -8.82 14.23 -22.24
C ARG A 508 -8.42 12.88 -21.66
N VAL A 509 -9.26 11.87 -21.88
CA VAL A 509 -9.00 10.48 -21.47
C VAL A 509 -8.79 9.64 -22.72
N ILE A 510 -7.75 8.83 -22.74
CA ILE A 510 -7.40 7.92 -23.82
C ILE A 510 -7.41 6.50 -23.27
N ASP A 511 -8.31 5.68 -23.79
CA ASP A 511 -8.37 4.26 -23.49
C ASP A 511 -7.38 3.49 -24.37
N CYS A 512 -6.33 3.00 -23.73
CA CYS A 512 -5.26 2.28 -24.39
C CYS A 512 -5.67 0.88 -24.90
N SER A 513 -6.81 0.35 -24.47
CA SER A 513 -7.34 -0.93 -24.97
C SER A 513 -7.66 -0.88 -26.48
N GLN A 514 -7.97 0.30 -27.02
CA GLN A 514 -8.33 0.47 -28.42
C GLN A 514 -7.15 0.26 -29.39
N TRP A 515 -5.94 0.42 -28.94
CA TRP A 515 -4.74 0.33 -29.78
C TRP A 515 -3.75 -0.77 -29.37
N THR A 516 -4.00 -1.48 -28.29
CA THR A 516 -3.16 -2.63 -27.91
C THR A 516 -3.26 -3.76 -28.93
N THR A 517 -2.15 -4.50 -29.11
CA THR A 517 -2.14 -5.76 -29.88
C THR A 517 -2.44 -6.95 -28.98
N LYS A 518 -2.44 -6.77 -27.66
CA LYS A 518 -2.84 -7.81 -26.72
C LYS A 518 -4.37 -7.96 -26.73
N LEU A 519 -4.85 -9.18 -26.68
CA LEU A 519 -6.25 -9.48 -26.38
C LEU A 519 -6.49 -9.07 -24.91
N VAL A 520 -7.36 -8.10 -24.71
CA VAL A 520 -7.79 -7.61 -23.39
C VAL A 520 -9.06 -8.34 -23.00
#